data_0aa529e6a65edd8e4e804ade6dfec947
#
_entry.id   0aa529e6a65edd8e4e804ade6dfec947
#
_cell.length_a   1.000
_cell.length_b   1.000
_cell.length_c   1.000
_cell.angle_alpha   90.00
_cell.angle_beta   90.00
_cell.angle_gamma   90.00
#
_symmetry.space_group_name_H-M   'P 1'
#
loop_
_entity.id
_entity.type
_entity.pdbx_description
1 polymer ?
#
loop_
_entity_poly.entity_id
_entity_poly.type
_entity_poly.pdbx_seq_one_letter_code
_entity_poly.pdbx_strand_id
1 'polypeptide(L)'
;MDYKELYSNYNKRLPFTQLRKWYDKDKDGTKVRELAELQIDIFKSGVSIMVGRDLKNGRTVKENWSNVYGQIDTMYSIFALCKQFIQNTTQTETMKIPIVKVARDDNGKALGDSTLVNAHVIIGRNEKEFYFGVIQPQKGGVHFLLHPPMPGKQWLVAKKDETVDSLTLSKIFATNYFDRILRELDVVKDELTAIYNKAYPRKVKEESKEPEKVDNGDDLDTGLEDII
;
A
#
# COMPACT_ATOMS: atom_id res chain seq x y z
N MET A 1 -17.72 22.36 8.16
CA MET A 1 -17.22 20.98 7.89
C MET A 1 -16.24 20.65 8.99
N ASP A 2 -16.47 19.58 9.74
CA ASP A 2 -15.53 19.13 10.79
C ASP A 2 -14.37 18.34 10.15
N TYR A 3 -13.20 18.97 10.07
CA TYR A 3 -12.00 18.35 9.49
C TYR A 3 -11.43 17.22 10.35
N LYS A 4 -11.70 17.20 11.67
CA LYS A 4 -11.30 16.09 12.54
C LYS A 4 -12.12 14.85 12.24
N GLU A 5 -13.41 15.02 12.05
CA GLU A 5 -14.30 13.94 11.64
C GLU A 5 -13.96 13.44 10.23
N LEU A 6 -13.72 14.36 9.29
CA LEU A 6 -13.30 14.03 7.93
C LEU A 6 -11.99 13.21 7.93
N TYR A 7 -10.99 13.63 8.69
CA TYR A 7 -9.73 12.89 8.81
C TYR A 7 -9.93 11.51 9.43
N SER A 8 -10.74 11.43 10.49
CA SER A 8 -10.99 10.17 11.21
C SER A 8 -11.77 9.15 10.39
N ASN A 9 -12.64 9.61 9.50
CA ASN A 9 -13.49 8.78 8.66
C ASN A 9 -13.00 8.67 7.21
N TYR A 10 -11.78 9.15 6.92
CA TYR A 10 -11.23 9.06 5.56
C TYR A 10 -11.19 7.62 5.07
N ASN A 11 -11.82 7.40 3.94
CA ASN A 11 -11.88 6.11 3.27
C ASN A 11 -11.95 6.34 1.76
N LYS A 12 -11.01 5.77 1.02
CA LYS A 12 -10.95 5.85 -0.45
C LYS A 12 -10.74 4.47 -1.03
N ARG A 13 -11.71 3.99 -1.74
CA ARG A 13 -11.60 2.75 -2.51
C ARG A 13 -10.88 3.01 -3.82
N LEU A 14 -9.98 2.09 -4.20
CA LEU A 14 -9.28 2.14 -5.48
C LEU A 14 -9.84 1.08 -6.44
N PRO A 15 -10.96 1.36 -7.14
CA PRO A 15 -11.68 0.34 -7.93
C PRO A 15 -10.86 -0.24 -9.08
N PHE A 16 -9.89 0.49 -9.62
CA PHE A 16 -8.99 0.00 -10.67
C PHE A 16 -8.01 -1.08 -10.17
N THR A 17 -7.88 -1.26 -8.85
CA THR A 17 -7.02 -2.29 -8.25
C THR A 17 -7.71 -3.63 -8.13
N GLN A 18 -8.99 -3.71 -8.47
CA GLN A 18 -9.77 -4.91 -8.36
C GLN A 18 -9.26 -5.99 -9.33
N LEU A 19 -8.75 -7.08 -8.77
CA LEU A 19 -8.33 -8.27 -9.50
C LEU A 19 -9.27 -9.42 -9.16
N ARG A 20 -9.64 -10.22 -10.14
CA ARG A 20 -10.57 -11.33 -9.98
C ARG A 20 -9.98 -12.62 -10.53
N LYS A 21 -10.23 -13.72 -9.84
CA LYS A 21 -9.81 -15.06 -10.26
C LYS A 21 -10.89 -16.08 -9.94
N TRP A 22 -11.27 -16.85 -10.93
CA TRP A 22 -12.05 -18.06 -10.72
C TRP A 22 -11.13 -19.23 -10.41
N TYR A 23 -11.49 -20.04 -9.44
CA TYR A 23 -10.77 -21.25 -9.08
C TYR A 23 -11.74 -22.38 -8.73
N ASP A 24 -11.30 -23.61 -8.93
CA ASP A 24 -12.07 -24.79 -8.56
C ASP A 24 -11.71 -25.19 -7.14
N LYS A 25 -12.72 -25.41 -6.32
CA LYS A 25 -12.61 -25.90 -4.96
C LYS A 25 -13.36 -27.21 -4.84
N ASP A 26 -12.74 -28.19 -4.21
CA ASP A 26 -13.39 -29.43 -3.88
C ASP A 26 -14.26 -29.21 -2.61
N LYS A 27 -15.55 -29.46 -2.73
CA LYS A 27 -16.48 -29.48 -1.61
C LYS A 27 -17.16 -30.83 -1.62
N ASP A 28 -16.82 -31.65 -0.65
CA ASP A 28 -17.42 -32.96 -0.46
C ASP A 28 -17.38 -33.85 -1.74
N GLY A 29 -16.25 -33.85 -2.44
CA GLY A 29 -16.08 -34.59 -3.69
C GLY A 29 -16.69 -33.93 -4.92
N THR A 30 -17.29 -32.74 -4.78
CA THR A 30 -17.85 -31.98 -5.92
C THR A 30 -16.98 -30.75 -6.19
N LYS A 31 -16.52 -30.60 -7.44
CA LYS A 31 -15.81 -29.39 -7.87
C LYS A 31 -16.77 -28.22 -7.99
N VAL A 32 -16.62 -27.23 -7.15
CA VAL A 32 -17.38 -25.99 -7.17
C VAL A 32 -16.48 -24.86 -7.65
N ARG A 33 -16.96 -24.08 -8.60
CA ARG A 33 -16.25 -22.91 -9.10
C ARG A 33 -16.53 -21.70 -8.20
N GLU A 34 -15.46 -21.17 -7.58
CA GLU A 34 -15.54 -20.03 -6.68
C GLU A 34 -14.79 -18.83 -7.23
N LEU A 35 -15.23 -17.63 -6.85
CA LEU A 35 -14.59 -16.38 -7.23
C LEU A 35 -13.76 -15.84 -6.07
N ALA A 36 -12.50 -15.51 -6.32
CA ALA A 36 -11.71 -14.68 -5.45
C ALA A 36 -11.56 -13.28 -6.04
N GLU A 37 -11.50 -12.30 -5.16
CA GLU A 37 -11.32 -10.90 -5.50
C GLU A 37 -10.28 -10.26 -4.60
N LEU A 38 -9.37 -9.49 -5.19
CA LEU A 38 -8.43 -8.63 -4.49
C LEU A 38 -8.83 -7.18 -4.72
N GLN A 39 -8.77 -6.37 -3.67
CA GLN A 39 -9.04 -4.95 -3.71
C GLN A 39 -8.10 -4.20 -2.77
N ILE A 40 -7.74 -2.97 -3.14
CA ILE A 40 -6.94 -2.07 -2.32
C ILE A 40 -7.81 -0.88 -1.94
N ASP A 41 -7.90 -0.64 -0.62
CA ASP A 41 -8.62 0.49 -0.04
C ASP A 41 -7.68 1.30 0.87
N ILE A 42 -7.92 2.58 0.98
CA ILE A 42 -7.17 3.51 1.83
C ILE A 42 -8.07 3.97 2.96
N PHE A 43 -7.61 3.79 4.19
CA PHE A 43 -8.34 4.18 5.40
C PHE A 43 -7.46 5.10 6.25
N LYS A 44 -7.87 6.33 6.49
CA LYS A 44 -7.08 7.29 7.28
C LYS A 44 -5.65 7.39 6.72
N SER A 45 -4.68 7.03 7.55
CA SER A 45 -3.24 7.00 7.19
C SER A 45 -2.74 5.62 6.75
N GLY A 46 -3.62 4.67 6.51
CA GLY A 46 -3.26 3.29 6.19
C GLY A 46 -3.83 2.79 4.87
N VAL A 47 -3.22 1.75 4.33
CA VAL A 47 -3.65 1.05 3.12
C VAL A 47 -3.96 -0.38 3.47
N SER A 48 -5.06 -0.88 2.97
CA SER A 48 -5.52 -2.25 3.15
C SER A 48 -5.54 -2.98 1.81
N ILE A 49 -4.88 -4.13 1.74
CA ILE A 49 -5.06 -5.09 0.65
C ILE A 49 -6.02 -6.15 1.15
N MET A 50 -7.21 -6.19 0.59
CA MET A 50 -8.26 -7.14 0.96
C MET A 50 -8.37 -8.22 -0.10
N VAL A 51 -8.39 -9.48 0.33
CA VAL A 51 -8.66 -10.63 -0.54
C VAL A 51 -9.89 -11.35 -0.02
N GLY A 52 -10.96 -11.29 -0.80
CA GLY A 52 -12.19 -12.02 -0.54
C GLY A 52 -12.21 -13.33 -1.32
N ARG A 53 -12.79 -14.37 -0.72
CA ARG A 53 -13.01 -15.67 -1.32
C ARG A 53 -14.49 -16.06 -1.15
N ASP A 54 -14.94 -16.99 -1.96
CA ASP A 54 -16.28 -17.56 -1.83
C ASP A 54 -17.38 -16.48 -1.90
N LEU A 55 -17.35 -15.67 -2.95
CA LEU A 55 -18.33 -14.63 -3.17
C LEU A 55 -19.71 -15.26 -3.49
N LYS A 56 -20.55 -15.36 -2.49
CA LYS A 56 -21.97 -15.68 -2.71
C LYS A 56 -22.74 -14.40 -3.04
N ASN A 57 -23.41 -14.39 -4.20
CA ASN A 57 -24.20 -13.24 -4.67
C ASN A 57 -23.44 -11.89 -4.71
N GLY A 58 -22.16 -11.92 -5.07
CA GLY A 58 -21.31 -10.72 -5.11
C GLY A 58 -20.88 -10.19 -3.74
N ARG A 59 -21.17 -10.92 -2.67
CA ARG A 59 -20.75 -10.57 -1.31
C ARG A 59 -19.79 -11.62 -0.77
N THR A 60 -18.69 -11.19 -0.22
CA THR A 60 -17.72 -12.06 0.44
C THR A 60 -18.22 -12.47 1.81
N VAL A 61 -18.11 -13.76 2.12
CA VAL A 61 -18.33 -14.25 3.49
C VAL A 61 -17.19 -13.74 4.36
N LYS A 62 -17.53 -13.11 5.48
CA LYS A 62 -16.59 -12.39 6.35
C LYS A 62 -15.42 -13.27 6.86
N GLU A 63 -15.64 -14.54 7.03
CA GLU A 63 -14.66 -15.53 7.48
C GLU A 63 -13.56 -15.82 6.45
N ASN A 64 -13.82 -15.52 5.19
CA ASN A 64 -12.91 -15.79 4.07
C ASN A 64 -12.09 -14.57 3.64
N TRP A 65 -12.16 -13.49 4.39
CA TRP A 65 -11.34 -12.31 4.14
C TRP A 65 -9.91 -12.48 4.64
N SER A 66 -8.97 -12.23 3.75
CA SER A 66 -7.57 -11.98 4.11
C SER A 66 -7.31 -10.49 3.95
N ASN A 67 -6.84 -9.86 5.02
CA ASN A 67 -6.57 -8.42 5.03
C ASN A 67 -5.13 -8.17 5.47
N VAL A 68 -4.42 -7.40 4.67
CA VAL A 68 -3.12 -6.84 4.99
C VAL A 68 -3.29 -5.34 5.13
N TYR A 69 -2.94 -4.81 6.29
CA TYR A 69 -3.00 -3.38 6.57
C TYR A 69 -1.61 -2.88 6.97
N GLY A 70 -1.24 -1.73 6.44
CA GLY A 70 -0.02 -1.01 6.79
C GLY A 70 -0.19 0.49 6.66
N GLN A 71 0.73 1.24 7.26
CA GLN A 71 0.79 2.69 7.08
C GLN A 71 1.07 3.03 5.61
N ILE A 72 0.62 4.20 5.14
CA ILE A 72 0.76 4.60 3.73
C ILE A 72 2.20 4.50 3.25
N ASP A 73 3.18 5.02 4.01
CA ASP A 73 4.59 5.01 3.59
C ASP A 73 5.17 3.59 3.50
N THR A 74 4.79 2.72 4.43
CA THR A 74 5.18 1.31 4.40
C THR A 74 4.58 0.61 3.18
N MET A 75 3.30 0.80 2.92
CA MET A 75 2.63 0.19 1.78
C MET A 75 3.09 0.76 0.45
N TYR A 76 3.40 2.06 0.41
CA TYR A 76 4.04 2.69 -0.74
C TYR A 76 5.37 2.01 -1.08
N SER A 77 6.22 1.80 -0.08
CA SER A 77 7.50 1.10 -0.24
C SER A 77 7.32 -0.33 -0.74
N ILE A 78 6.32 -1.05 -0.24
CA ILE A 78 5.99 -2.41 -0.69
C ILE A 78 5.56 -2.42 -2.17
N PHE A 79 4.68 -1.50 -2.58
CA PHE A 79 4.26 -1.41 -3.97
C PHE A 79 5.39 -0.97 -4.91
N ALA A 80 6.28 -0.09 -4.44
CA ALA A 80 7.48 0.29 -5.17
C ALA A 80 8.43 -0.91 -5.36
N LEU A 81 8.64 -1.73 -4.33
CA LEU A 81 9.38 -2.99 -4.44
C LEU A 81 8.73 -3.97 -5.41
N CYS A 82 7.40 -4.10 -5.40
CA CYS A 82 6.70 -4.94 -6.37
C CYS A 82 6.92 -4.46 -7.80
N LYS A 83 6.86 -3.14 -8.04
CA LYS A 83 7.16 -2.55 -9.35
C LYS A 83 8.61 -2.82 -9.77
N GLN A 84 9.57 -2.61 -8.87
CA GLN A 84 10.99 -2.87 -9.13
C GLN A 84 11.23 -4.34 -9.47
N PHE A 85 10.58 -5.26 -8.76
CA PHE A 85 10.63 -6.70 -9.06
C PHE A 85 10.18 -6.97 -10.51
N ILE A 86 9.04 -6.42 -10.94
CA ILE A 86 8.52 -6.61 -12.30
C ILE A 86 9.52 -6.09 -13.36
N GLN A 87 10.16 -4.97 -13.09
CA GLN A 87 11.12 -4.37 -14.02
C GLN A 87 12.39 -5.21 -14.18
N ASN A 88 12.89 -5.77 -13.08
CA ASN A 88 14.22 -6.39 -13.00
C ASN A 88 14.19 -7.92 -13.18
N THR A 89 13.05 -8.58 -12.91
CA THR A 89 12.96 -10.04 -12.98
C THR A 89 13.02 -10.55 -14.41
N THR A 90 13.98 -11.44 -14.68
CA THR A 90 14.20 -12.05 -16.00
C THR A 90 13.84 -13.52 -16.06
N GLN A 91 13.62 -14.17 -14.91
CA GLN A 91 13.34 -15.60 -14.78
C GLN A 91 12.10 -15.87 -13.92
N THR A 92 11.65 -17.12 -13.88
CA THR A 92 10.57 -17.55 -12.97
C THR A 92 11.03 -17.42 -11.53
N GLU A 93 10.35 -16.57 -10.77
CA GLU A 93 10.76 -16.18 -9.43
C GLU A 93 9.57 -15.66 -8.63
N THR A 94 9.66 -15.76 -7.30
CA THR A 94 8.65 -15.22 -6.36
C THR A 94 9.34 -14.47 -5.23
N MET A 95 8.96 -13.21 -5.05
CA MET A 95 9.34 -12.42 -3.88
C MET A 95 8.19 -12.43 -2.86
N LYS A 96 8.53 -12.71 -1.59
CA LYS A 96 7.61 -12.67 -0.45
C LYS A 96 8.04 -11.56 0.49
N ILE A 97 7.18 -10.57 0.69
CA ILE A 97 7.44 -9.43 1.56
C ILE A 97 6.65 -9.63 2.85
N PRO A 98 7.31 -9.85 4.00
CA PRO A 98 6.61 -10.07 5.26
C PRO A 98 5.98 -8.77 5.77
N ILE A 99 4.74 -8.85 6.21
CA ILE A 99 4.05 -7.80 6.94
C ILE A 99 4.07 -8.18 8.41
N VAL A 100 4.83 -7.44 9.17
CA VAL A 100 5.01 -7.69 10.61
C VAL A 100 4.13 -6.76 11.44
N LYS A 101 3.68 -7.25 12.56
CA LYS A 101 3.01 -6.45 13.60
C LYS A 101 3.70 -6.69 14.94
N VAL A 102 3.62 -5.72 15.83
CA VAL A 102 4.08 -5.89 17.20
C VAL A 102 3.24 -6.97 17.88
N ALA A 103 3.90 -7.93 18.51
CA ALA A 103 3.25 -8.94 19.32
C ALA A 103 2.60 -8.28 20.55
N ARG A 104 1.37 -8.71 20.88
CA ARG A 104 0.63 -8.18 22.03
C ARG A 104 0.17 -9.33 22.88
N ASP A 105 0.10 -9.10 24.19
CA ASP A 105 -0.51 -10.03 25.14
C ASP A 105 -2.05 -10.04 25.00
N ASP A 106 -2.72 -10.88 25.78
CA ASP A 106 -4.18 -11.01 25.79
C ASP A 106 -4.91 -9.71 26.18
N ASN A 107 -4.22 -8.80 26.87
CA ASN A 107 -4.73 -7.48 27.25
C ASN A 107 -4.42 -6.39 26.20
N GLY A 108 -3.80 -6.78 25.08
CA GLY A 108 -3.44 -5.86 23.99
C GLY A 108 -2.17 -5.04 24.26
N LYS A 109 -1.41 -5.31 25.33
CA LYS A 109 -0.14 -4.63 25.61
C LYS A 109 0.99 -5.21 24.77
N ALA A 110 1.84 -4.36 24.24
CA ALA A 110 2.99 -4.78 23.44
C ALA A 110 3.96 -5.66 24.26
N LEU A 111 4.39 -6.77 23.68
CA LEU A 111 5.37 -7.69 24.25
C LEU A 111 6.80 -7.26 23.87
N GLY A 112 7.20 -6.09 24.33
CA GLY A 112 8.51 -5.51 24.01
C GLY A 112 8.69 -5.33 22.50
N ASP A 113 9.86 -5.68 21.99
CA ASP A 113 10.23 -5.58 20.56
C ASP A 113 9.82 -6.84 19.76
N SER A 114 9.06 -7.75 20.36
CA SER A 114 8.62 -8.97 19.69
C SER A 114 7.68 -8.64 18.54
N THR A 115 7.97 -9.21 17.37
CA THR A 115 7.14 -9.05 16.17
C THR A 115 6.60 -10.38 15.69
N LEU A 116 5.42 -10.35 15.10
CA LEU A 116 4.79 -11.50 14.47
C LEU A 116 4.55 -11.22 13.00
N VAL A 117 4.87 -12.17 12.14
CA VAL A 117 4.50 -12.10 10.73
C VAL A 117 3.00 -12.31 10.61
N ASN A 118 2.28 -11.24 10.26
CA ASN A 118 0.82 -11.27 10.11
C ASN A 118 0.38 -11.81 8.75
N ALA A 119 1.14 -11.47 7.71
CA ALA A 119 0.89 -11.89 6.34
C ALA A 119 2.15 -11.70 5.50
N HIS A 120 2.10 -12.20 4.25
CA HIS A 120 3.07 -11.86 3.23
C HIS A 120 2.34 -11.27 2.03
N VAL A 121 2.85 -10.16 1.52
CA VAL A 121 2.55 -9.72 0.17
C VAL A 121 3.46 -10.51 -0.78
N ILE A 122 2.89 -11.06 -1.83
CA ILE A 122 3.63 -11.83 -2.83
C ILE A 122 3.54 -11.15 -4.19
N ILE A 123 4.67 -11.09 -4.85
CA ILE A 123 4.80 -10.75 -6.26
C ILE A 123 5.66 -11.80 -6.92
N GLY A 124 5.27 -12.27 -8.09
CA GLY A 124 6.04 -13.29 -8.78
C GLY A 124 5.83 -13.28 -10.27
N ARG A 125 6.68 -14.02 -10.94
CA ARG A 125 6.64 -14.28 -12.37
C ARG A 125 6.68 -15.80 -12.61
N ASN A 126 5.79 -16.29 -13.44
CA ASN A 126 5.90 -17.60 -14.05
C ASN A 126 6.37 -17.46 -15.52
N GLU A 127 6.33 -18.50 -16.29
CA GLU A 127 6.78 -18.50 -17.70
C GLU A 127 5.97 -17.55 -18.59
N LYS A 128 4.71 -17.27 -18.24
CA LYS A 128 3.75 -16.55 -19.09
C LYS A 128 3.31 -15.21 -18.54
N GLU A 129 3.32 -15.04 -17.21
CA GLU A 129 2.64 -13.93 -16.56
C GLU A 129 3.27 -13.54 -15.23
N PHE A 130 3.06 -12.29 -14.84
CA PHE A 130 3.26 -11.84 -13.47
C PHE A 130 2.00 -12.06 -12.64
N TYR A 131 2.18 -12.24 -11.33
CA TYR A 131 1.08 -12.40 -10.39
C TYR A 131 1.35 -11.65 -9.08
N PHE A 132 0.27 -11.24 -8.43
CA PHE A 132 0.30 -10.50 -7.18
C PHE A 132 -0.74 -11.07 -6.21
N GLY A 133 -0.45 -11.05 -4.91
CA GLY A 133 -1.40 -11.56 -3.93
C GLY A 133 -0.96 -11.41 -2.49
N VAL A 134 -1.70 -12.05 -1.61
CA VAL A 134 -1.48 -12.07 -0.16
C VAL A 134 -1.56 -13.50 0.35
N ILE A 135 -0.65 -13.85 1.26
CA ILE A 135 -0.67 -15.09 2.02
C ILE A 135 -0.79 -14.75 3.50
N GLN A 136 -1.79 -15.30 4.17
CA GLN A 136 -1.89 -15.28 5.64
C GLN A 136 -1.66 -16.68 6.18
N PRO A 137 -0.80 -16.87 7.22
CA PRO A 137 -0.44 -18.19 7.73
C PRO A 137 -1.64 -19.07 8.08
N GLN A 138 -2.68 -18.48 8.67
CA GLN A 138 -3.87 -19.21 9.14
C GLN A 138 -4.97 -19.39 8.08
N LYS A 139 -4.95 -18.59 7.00
CA LYS A 139 -6.01 -18.55 5.99
C LYS A 139 -5.56 -18.97 4.60
N GLY A 140 -4.26 -19.29 4.47
CA GLY A 140 -3.63 -19.56 3.18
C GLY A 140 -3.53 -18.32 2.29
N GLY A 141 -3.25 -18.52 1.02
CA GLY A 141 -3.00 -17.45 0.07
C GLY A 141 -3.78 -17.58 -1.22
N VAL A 142 -4.03 -16.44 -1.87
CA VAL A 142 -4.49 -16.38 -3.25
C VAL A 142 -3.59 -15.39 -3.99
N HIS A 143 -3.17 -15.77 -5.18
CA HIS A 143 -2.50 -14.89 -6.11
C HIS A 143 -3.36 -14.67 -7.35
N PHE A 144 -3.26 -13.48 -7.90
CA PHE A 144 -4.02 -13.01 -9.05
C PHE A 144 -3.06 -12.72 -10.18
N LEU A 145 -3.38 -13.16 -11.38
CA LEU A 145 -2.58 -12.87 -12.55
C LEU A 145 -2.70 -11.38 -12.90
N LEU A 146 -1.58 -10.78 -13.20
CA LEU A 146 -1.48 -9.39 -13.63
C LEU A 146 -1.46 -9.35 -15.15
N HIS A 147 -2.63 -9.37 -15.74
CA HIS A 147 -2.81 -9.20 -17.18
C HIS A 147 -4.04 -8.34 -17.46
N PRO A 148 -4.13 -7.70 -18.63
CA PRO A 148 -5.33 -6.95 -18.99
C PRO A 148 -6.58 -7.80 -18.83
N PRO A 149 -7.68 -7.27 -18.26
CA PRO A 149 -8.94 -7.95 -18.26
C PRO A 149 -9.31 -8.25 -19.70
N MET A 150 -9.55 -9.52 -19.99
CA MET A 150 -9.89 -10.00 -21.32
C MET A 150 -11.42 -9.94 -21.50
N PRO A 151 -12.04 -8.89 -22.06
CA PRO A 151 -13.39 -8.99 -22.56
C PRO A 151 -13.38 -9.91 -23.77
N GLY A 152 -14.40 -10.71 -23.97
CA GLY A 152 -14.46 -11.82 -24.93
C GLY A 152 -14.26 -11.47 -26.42
N LYS A 153 -13.92 -10.22 -26.74
CA LYS A 153 -13.43 -9.80 -28.06
C LYS A 153 -12.27 -8.87 -27.84
N GLN A 154 -11.07 -9.35 -28.18
CA GLN A 154 -9.86 -8.62 -27.93
C GLN A 154 -9.30 -7.98 -29.11
N TRP A 155 -8.72 -6.85 -28.84
CA TRP A 155 -7.69 -6.29 -29.66
C TRP A 155 -6.32 -6.79 -29.09
N LEU A 156 -5.74 -7.72 -29.78
CA LEU A 156 -4.32 -7.99 -29.69
C LEU A 156 -3.66 -6.95 -30.58
N VAL A 157 -2.78 -6.14 -30.02
CA VAL A 157 -1.88 -5.33 -30.84
C VAL A 157 -0.89 -6.29 -31.44
N ALA A 158 -1.23 -6.82 -32.62
CA ALA A 158 -0.27 -7.53 -33.42
C ALA A 158 0.46 -6.50 -34.30
N LYS A 159 1.77 -6.46 -34.22
CA LYS A 159 2.55 -6.05 -35.38
C LYS A 159 2.22 -7.02 -36.53
N LYS A 160 2.21 -6.53 -37.75
CA LYS A 160 2.04 -7.36 -38.93
C LYS A 160 2.92 -8.61 -38.77
N ASP A 161 2.29 -9.76 -38.59
CA ASP A 161 2.90 -11.09 -38.41
C ASP A 161 3.52 -11.43 -37.03
N GLU A 162 3.42 -10.56 -36.01
CA GLU A 162 3.90 -10.85 -34.64
C GLU A 162 2.80 -10.61 -33.61
N THR A 163 2.48 -11.65 -32.83
CA THR A 163 1.64 -11.50 -31.63
C THR A 163 2.52 -11.06 -30.47
N VAL A 164 2.07 -10.05 -29.71
CA VAL A 164 2.72 -9.71 -28.46
C VAL A 164 2.54 -10.91 -27.51
N ASP A 165 3.63 -11.46 -26.98
CA ASP A 165 3.58 -12.59 -26.07
C ASP A 165 2.91 -12.21 -24.73
N SER A 166 2.34 -13.23 -24.06
CA SER A 166 1.60 -13.04 -22.81
C SER A 166 2.44 -12.40 -21.72
N LEU A 167 3.73 -12.71 -21.65
CA LEU A 167 4.63 -12.19 -20.64
C LEU A 167 4.87 -10.70 -20.82
N THR A 168 5.09 -10.25 -22.05
CA THR A 168 5.24 -8.83 -22.37
C THR A 168 3.98 -8.05 -22.02
N LEU A 169 2.81 -8.56 -22.39
CA LEU A 169 1.52 -7.94 -22.03
C LEU A 169 1.32 -7.89 -20.51
N SER A 170 1.63 -8.99 -19.82
CA SER A 170 1.53 -9.05 -18.38
C SER A 170 2.51 -8.08 -17.70
N LYS A 171 3.74 -7.94 -18.21
CA LYS A 171 4.74 -6.98 -17.71
C LYS A 171 4.24 -5.54 -17.85
N ILE A 172 3.72 -5.17 -19.01
CA ILE A 172 3.16 -3.82 -19.26
C ILE A 172 1.99 -3.56 -18.30
N PHE A 173 1.04 -4.49 -18.21
CA PHE A 173 -0.11 -4.34 -17.32
C PHE A 173 0.32 -4.22 -15.85
N ALA A 174 1.20 -5.10 -15.39
CA ALA A 174 1.68 -5.11 -14.02
C ALA A 174 2.43 -3.83 -13.66
N THR A 175 3.27 -3.32 -14.56
CA THR A 175 3.95 -2.04 -14.37
C THR A 175 2.95 -0.90 -14.23
N ASN A 176 1.99 -0.79 -15.14
CA ASN A 176 0.96 0.24 -15.09
C ASN A 176 0.05 0.11 -13.87
N TYR A 177 -0.24 -1.11 -13.42
CA TYR A 177 -1.03 -1.37 -12.22
C TYR A 177 -0.38 -0.75 -10.99
N PHE A 178 0.90 -1.03 -10.75
CA PHE A 178 1.62 -0.46 -9.61
C PHE A 178 1.92 1.03 -9.77
N ASP A 179 2.21 1.51 -10.98
CA ASP A 179 2.38 2.95 -11.24
C ASP A 179 1.13 3.74 -10.87
N ARG A 180 -0.02 3.20 -11.18
CA ARG A 180 -1.28 3.84 -10.86
C ARG A 180 -1.55 3.83 -9.35
N ILE A 181 -1.26 2.72 -8.66
CA ILE A 181 -1.38 2.65 -7.20
C ILE A 181 -0.48 3.71 -6.54
N LEU A 182 0.79 3.77 -6.93
CA LEU A 182 1.75 4.70 -6.34
C LEU A 182 1.32 6.17 -6.53
N ARG A 183 0.86 6.53 -7.73
CA ARG A 183 0.32 7.88 -8.01
C ARG A 183 -0.90 8.21 -7.16
N GLU A 184 -1.83 7.27 -6.99
CA GLU A 184 -3.00 7.49 -6.13
C GLU A 184 -2.62 7.64 -4.66
N LEU A 185 -1.59 6.92 -4.20
CA LEU A 185 -1.09 7.07 -2.83
C LEU A 185 -0.44 8.45 -2.63
N ASP A 186 0.30 8.98 -3.60
CA ASP A 186 0.85 10.34 -3.54
C ASP A 186 -0.28 11.37 -3.41
N VAL A 187 -1.31 11.28 -4.26
CA VAL A 187 -2.50 12.17 -4.18
C VAL A 187 -3.17 12.08 -2.81
N VAL A 188 -3.35 10.88 -2.28
CA VAL A 188 -3.99 10.69 -0.97
C VAL A 188 -3.12 11.24 0.17
N LYS A 189 -1.80 11.12 0.10
CA LYS A 189 -0.89 11.72 1.10
C LYS A 189 -1.07 13.23 1.13
N ASP A 190 -1.16 13.88 -0.01
CA ASP A 190 -1.38 15.32 -0.11
C ASP A 190 -2.77 15.72 0.43
N GLU A 191 -3.83 14.98 0.05
CA GLU A 191 -5.19 15.18 0.56
C GLU A 191 -5.23 15.04 2.09
N LEU A 192 -4.68 13.96 2.65
CA LEU A 192 -4.66 13.72 4.09
C LEU A 192 -3.85 14.77 4.84
N THR A 193 -2.73 15.21 4.28
CA THR A 193 -1.91 16.28 4.85
C THR A 193 -2.69 17.59 4.90
N ALA A 194 -3.39 17.93 3.84
CA ALA A 194 -4.22 19.13 3.79
C ALA A 194 -5.38 19.07 4.81
N ILE A 195 -6.05 17.93 4.93
CA ILE A 195 -7.13 17.72 5.91
C ILE A 195 -6.56 17.79 7.34
N TYR A 196 -5.43 17.12 7.60
CA TYR A 196 -4.77 17.11 8.90
C TYR A 196 -4.39 18.52 9.35
N ASN A 197 -3.76 19.31 8.49
CA ASN A 197 -3.35 20.68 8.82
C ASN A 197 -4.56 21.59 9.16
N LYS A 198 -5.70 21.36 8.54
CA LYS A 198 -6.95 22.07 8.87
C LYS A 198 -7.60 21.56 10.16
N ALA A 199 -7.51 20.25 10.43
CA ALA A 199 -8.02 19.63 11.65
C ALA A 199 -7.19 20.01 12.90
N TYR A 200 -5.89 20.16 12.71
CA TYR A 200 -4.91 20.42 13.77
C TYR A 200 -3.97 21.59 13.39
N PRO A 201 -4.50 22.82 13.34
CA PRO A 201 -3.68 23.98 12.98
C PRO A 201 -2.55 24.14 14.00
N ARG A 202 -1.32 24.29 13.51
CA ARG A 202 -0.19 24.61 14.37
C ARG A 202 -0.46 25.95 15.03
N LYS A 203 -0.46 26.02 16.36
CA LYS A 203 -0.43 27.28 17.08
C LYS A 203 0.90 27.95 16.72
N VAL A 204 0.86 29.00 15.94
CA VAL A 204 1.99 29.90 15.78
C VAL A 204 2.25 30.41 17.19
N LYS A 205 3.38 30.06 17.81
CA LYS A 205 3.87 30.77 18.96
C LYS A 205 4.09 32.19 18.44
N GLU A 206 3.23 33.12 18.84
CA GLU A 206 3.59 34.52 18.77
C GLU A 206 4.87 34.64 19.57
N GLU A 207 5.99 34.81 18.88
CA GLU A 207 7.21 35.30 19.50
C GLU A 207 6.82 36.64 20.09
N SER A 208 6.65 36.64 21.41
CA SER A 208 6.55 37.88 22.17
C SER A 208 7.82 38.65 21.83
N LYS A 209 7.67 39.65 20.98
CA LYS A 209 8.70 40.69 20.86
C LYS A 209 8.81 41.31 22.23
N GLU A 210 9.75 40.88 23.05
CA GLU A 210 10.24 41.66 24.16
C GLU A 210 10.77 42.96 23.55
N PRO A 211 10.30 44.12 24.08
CA PRO A 211 10.87 45.40 23.64
C PRO A 211 12.34 45.42 23.97
N GLU A 212 13.16 45.61 22.92
CA GLU A 212 14.57 45.93 23.11
C GLU A 212 14.71 47.05 24.15
N LYS A 213 15.27 46.73 25.30
CA LYS A 213 15.79 47.73 26.22
C LYS A 213 16.98 48.38 25.53
N VAL A 214 16.77 49.61 25.08
CA VAL A 214 17.86 50.53 24.72
C VAL A 214 18.62 50.79 26.00
N ASP A 215 19.71 50.16 26.20
CA ASP A 215 20.69 50.47 27.25
C ASP A 215 21.64 51.54 26.68
N ASN A 216 21.33 52.80 27.05
CA ASN A 216 22.29 53.91 26.88
C ASN A 216 23.23 53.90 28.09
N GLY A 217 24.46 53.53 27.87
CA GLY A 217 25.47 53.64 28.93
C GLY A 217 26.86 53.55 28.34
N ASP A 218 27.44 54.73 28.14
CA ASP A 218 28.86 54.93 27.99
C ASP A 218 29.66 54.08 29.00
N ASP A 219 30.74 53.47 28.56
CA ASP A 219 32.05 53.75 29.12
C ASP A 219 33.15 53.04 28.30
N LEU A 220 34.04 53.86 27.81
CA LEU A 220 35.37 53.51 27.36
C LEU A 220 36.22 52.97 28.54
N ASP A 221 36.81 51.83 28.41
CA ASP A 221 38.18 51.69 28.94
C ASP A 221 39.03 50.72 28.14
N THR A 222 40.16 51.19 27.89
CA THR A 222 41.29 50.64 27.16
C THR A 222 42.00 49.52 27.96
N GLY A 223 42.46 48.52 27.26
CA GLY A 223 43.36 47.50 27.83
C GLY A 223 43.93 46.55 26.81
N LEU A 224 44.97 46.96 26.13
CA LEU A 224 45.89 46.09 25.39
C LEU A 224 46.74 45.27 26.40
N GLU A 225 47.24 44.18 25.86
CA GLU A 225 48.44 43.35 26.23
C GLU A 225 48.00 41.89 26.47
N ASP A 226 48.56 40.97 25.93
CA ASP A 226 49.77 40.44 25.32
C ASP A 226 49.64 38.89 25.27
N ILE A 227 49.89 38.34 24.12
CA ILE A 227 50.88 37.29 23.79
C ILE A 227 50.94 36.04 24.72
N ILE A 228 50.56 34.88 24.22
CA ILE A 228 51.44 33.80 23.70
C ILE A 228 50.53 32.75 23.05
#